data_2e10d5a89ce49909526d1b2f728781e9
#
_entry.id   2e10d5a89ce49909526d1b2f728781e9
#
_cell.length_a   1.000
_cell.length_b   1.000
_cell.length_c   1.000
_cell.angle_alpha   90.00
_cell.angle_beta   90.00
_cell.angle_gamma   90.00
#
_symmetry.space_group_name_H-M   'P 1'
#
loop_
_entity.id
_entity.type
_entity.pdbx_description
1 polymer ?
#
loop_
_entity_poly.entity_id
_entity_poly.type
_entity_poly.pdbx_seq_one_letter_code
_entity_poly.pdbx_strand_id
1 'polypeptide(L)'
;MNLSRLQSSVFRWRAGLSLLLTGLLAALLTGCAGPDPSRYADQKPALDLKAYFNGEIKGWGMVQNRFGQVDRRFVVTIKASWNGDEGVLDESFVWSDGELQRRVWKLKAVGPNRYIGTAEDVEGQAIGEISGNALRWRYTLRVPFRGNSIHLDFDDWMILIDDRVMLNRAVFSKWGIRMGEVTLSFSK
;
A
#
# COMPACT_ATOMS: atom_id res chain seq x y z
N MET A 1 -28.58 21.29 56.87
CA MET A 1 -27.82 21.38 55.59
C MET A 1 -27.97 20.05 54.89
N ASN A 2 -28.67 20.01 53.76
CA ASN A 2 -29.27 18.79 53.19
C ASN A 2 -28.27 17.98 52.37
N LEU A 3 -27.73 16.91 52.92
CA LEU A 3 -26.76 16.00 52.29
C LEU A 3 -27.25 15.32 50.99
N SER A 4 -28.58 15.27 50.78
CA SER A 4 -29.22 14.65 49.62
C SER A 4 -29.00 15.44 48.29
N ARG A 5 -28.80 16.76 48.34
CA ARG A 5 -28.58 17.60 47.17
C ARG A 5 -27.12 17.52 46.64
N LEU A 6 -26.17 17.19 47.48
CA LEU A 6 -24.76 17.02 47.09
C LEU A 6 -24.53 15.69 46.33
N GLN A 7 -25.21 14.63 46.71
CA GLN A 7 -25.08 13.33 46.04
C GLN A 7 -25.68 13.33 44.61
N SER A 8 -26.78 14.06 44.38
CA SER A 8 -27.42 14.11 43.06
C SER A 8 -26.59 14.93 42.04
N SER A 9 -25.85 15.93 42.47
CA SER A 9 -25.00 16.75 41.57
C SER A 9 -23.78 15.97 41.13
N VAL A 10 -23.11 15.24 42.00
CA VAL A 10 -21.91 14.42 41.68
C VAL A 10 -22.31 13.27 40.72
N PHE A 11 -23.49 12.66 40.91
CA PHE A 11 -23.97 11.60 40.02
C PHE A 11 -24.24 12.11 38.59
N ARG A 12 -24.86 13.27 38.45
CA ARG A 12 -25.12 13.91 37.13
C ARG A 12 -23.85 14.34 36.42
N TRP A 13 -22.84 14.81 37.13
CA TRP A 13 -21.53 15.17 36.56
C TRP A 13 -20.76 13.93 36.05
N ARG A 14 -20.83 12.83 36.82
CA ARG A 14 -20.19 11.56 36.40
C ARG A 14 -20.84 10.96 35.17
N ALA A 15 -22.19 11.02 35.08
CA ALA A 15 -22.94 10.57 33.90
C ALA A 15 -22.64 11.43 32.67
N GLY A 16 -22.54 12.77 32.80
CA GLY A 16 -22.18 13.68 31.72
C GLY A 16 -20.75 13.46 31.20
N LEU A 17 -19.80 13.23 32.12
CA LEU A 17 -18.42 12.98 31.78
C LEU A 17 -18.23 11.64 31.05
N SER A 18 -18.98 10.60 31.47
CA SER A 18 -18.98 9.28 30.82
C SER A 18 -19.54 9.36 29.39
N LEU A 19 -20.64 10.11 29.19
CA LEU A 19 -21.24 10.32 27.87
C LEU A 19 -20.29 11.09 26.93
N LEU A 20 -19.60 12.11 27.43
CA LEU A 20 -18.59 12.86 26.67
C LEU A 20 -17.38 11.99 26.31
N LEU A 21 -16.87 11.15 27.22
CA LEU A 21 -15.77 10.24 26.95
C LEU A 21 -16.16 9.18 25.92
N THR A 22 -17.39 8.64 26.00
CA THR A 22 -17.89 7.64 25.04
C THR A 22 -18.08 8.26 23.65
N GLY A 23 -18.59 9.48 23.58
CA GLY A 23 -18.73 10.24 22.32
C GLY A 23 -17.37 10.57 21.69
N LEU A 24 -16.38 10.97 22.48
CA LEU A 24 -15.03 11.23 22.01
C LEU A 24 -14.32 9.96 21.51
N LEU A 25 -14.52 8.84 22.23
CA LEU A 25 -13.95 7.54 21.82
C LEU A 25 -14.61 7.03 20.53
N ALA A 26 -15.92 7.23 20.35
CA ALA A 26 -16.62 6.88 19.12
C ALA A 26 -16.18 7.74 17.92
N ALA A 27 -15.90 9.02 18.14
CA ALA A 27 -15.38 9.93 17.11
C ALA A 27 -13.95 9.56 16.66
N LEU A 28 -13.13 8.94 17.53
CA LEU A 28 -11.80 8.45 17.20
C LEU A 28 -11.82 7.15 16.37
N LEU A 29 -12.95 6.45 16.32
CA LEU A 29 -13.13 5.20 15.55
C LEU A 29 -13.54 5.47 14.09
N THR A 30 -13.84 6.69 13.69
CA THR A 30 -13.95 7.06 12.27
C THR A 30 -12.55 7.10 11.66
N GLY A 31 -11.89 5.95 11.65
CA GLY A 31 -10.59 5.77 11.03
C GLY A 31 -10.65 6.22 9.58
N CYS A 32 -9.66 6.97 9.14
CA CYS A 32 -9.46 7.34 7.75
C CYS A 32 -9.45 6.05 6.92
N ALA A 33 -10.58 5.70 6.30
CA ALA A 33 -10.58 4.77 5.20
C ALA A 33 -9.58 5.34 4.18
N GLY A 34 -8.55 4.56 3.82
CA GLY A 34 -7.58 4.99 2.81
C GLY A 34 -8.30 5.40 1.52
N PRO A 35 -7.60 6.03 0.56
CA PRO A 35 -8.22 6.46 -0.69
C PRO A 35 -8.93 5.28 -1.37
N ASP A 36 -10.16 5.52 -1.84
CA ASP A 36 -10.95 4.51 -2.56
C ASP A 36 -10.54 4.54 -4.05
N PRO A 37 -10.21 3.41 -4.67
CA PRO A 37 -9.90 3.34 -6.11
C PRO A 37 -11.00 3.94 -6.99
N SER A 38 -12.28 3.84 -6.62
CA SER A 38 -13.41 4.38 -7.38
C SER A 38 -13.30 5.88 -7.71
N ARG A 39 -12.56 6.64 -6.91
CA ARG A 39 -12.30 8.08 -7.14
C ARG A 39 -11.53 8.36 -8.42
N TYR A 40 -10.84 7.36 -8.97
CA TYR A 40 -10.04 7.47 -10.19
C TYR A 40 -10.77 6.97 -11.44
N ALA A 41 -12.03 6.53 -11.35
CA ALA A 41 -12.74 5.86 -12.41
C ALA A 41 -12.75 6.61 -13.75
N ASP A 42 -12.86 7.95 -13.70
CA ASP A 42 -12.91 8.81 -14.89
C ASP A 42 -11.53 9.39 -15.28
N GLN A 43 -10.47 9.05 -14.53
CA GLN A 43 -9.12 9.58 -14.79
C GLN A 43 -8.48 8.91 -16.02
N LYS A 44 -7.76 9.72 -16.79
CA LYS A 44 -7.09 9.30 -18.03
C LYS A 44 -5.57 9.55 -17.95
N PRO A 45 -4.78 8.79 -18.72
CA PRO A 45 -5.16 7.65 -19.56
C PRO A 45 -5.63 6.46 -18.71
N ALA A 46 -6.60 5.68 -19.21
CA ALA A 46 -7.03 4.48 -18.48
C ALA A 46 -5.90 3.45 -18.46
N LEU A 47 -5.65 2.86 -17.30
CA LEU A 47 -4.60 1.87 -17.13
C LEU A 47 -5.04 0.51 -17.67
N ASP A 48 -4.32 0.02 -18.69
CA ASP A 48 -4.27 -1.39 -19.06
C ASP A 48 -2.99 -2.00 -18.49
N LEU A 49 -3.12 -2.80 -17.42
CA LEU A 49 -1.98 -3.38 -16.72
C LEU A 49 -1.17 -4.30 -17.64
N LYS A 50 -1.85 -5.09 -18.48
CA LYS A 50 -1.18 -6.01 -19.39
C LYS A 50 -0.43 -5.27 -20.49
N ALA A 51 -0.99 -4.20 -21.01
CA ALA A 51 -0.31 -3.37 -22.01
C ALA A 51 0.88 -2.60 -21.42
N TYR A 52 0.72 -2.06 -20.20
CA TYR A 52 1.80 -1.33 -19.55
C TYR A 52 2.95 -2.26 -19.14
N PHE A 53 2.68 -3.31 -18.37
CA PHE A 53 3.69 -4.28 -17.96
C PHE A 53 3.85 -5.39 -19.00
N ASN A 54 4.33 -5.02 -20.19
CA ASN A 54 4.68 -5.94 -21.27
C ASN A 54 5.98 -5.48 -21.95
N GLY A 55 6.98 -6.35 -22.00
CA GLY A 55 8.34 -6.03 -22.41
C GLY A 55 9.24 -5.60 -21.25
N GLU A 56 10.19 -4.69 -21.53
CA GLU A 56 11.12 -4.20 -20.50
C GLU A 56 10.67 -2.83 -19.98
N ILE A 57 10.59 -2.71 -18.66
CA ILE A 57 10.27 -1.48 -17.93
C ILE A 57 11.41 -1.19 -16.97
N LYS A 58 11.78 0.08 -16.83
CA LYS A 58 12.77 0.54 -15.87
C LYS A 58 12.13 1.36 -14.76
N GLY A 59 12.64 1.20 -13.54
CA GLY A 59 12.14 1.96 -12.40
C GLY A 59 13.28 2.50 -11.54
N TRP A 60 13.04 3.67 -10.92
CA TRP A 60 13.95 4.33 -9.99
C TRP A 60 13.20 4.64 -8.72
N GLY A 61 13.68 4.13 -7.61
CA GLY A 61 12.96 4.23 -6.36
C GLY A 61 13.83 4.49 -5.14
N MET A 62 13.14 4.86 -4.07
CA MET A 62 13.73 5.03 -2.76
C MET A 62 12.81 4.48 -1.67
N VAL A 63 13.42 3.97 -0.61
CA VAL A 63 12.75 3.56 0.61
C VAL A 63 12.96 4.63 1.66
N GLN A 64 11.87 5.09 2.25
CA GLN A 64 11.87 6.10 3.30
C GLN A 64 11.30 5.50 4.58
N ASN A 65 11.93 5.81 5.71
CA ASN A 65 11.40 5.43 7.01
C ASN A 65 10.19 6.32 7.40
N ARG A 66 9.57 6.04 8.54
CA ARG A 66 8.38 6.75 9.03
C ARG A 66 8.59 8.25 9.26
N PHE A 67 9.84 8.72 9.34
CA PHE A 67 10.20 10.13 9.53
C PHE A 67 10.50 10.84 8.19
N GLY A 68 10.37 10.13 7.05
CA GLY A 68 10.62 10.66 5.71
C GLY A 68 12.10 10.65 5.30
N GLN A 69 12.99 10.09 6.12
CA GLN A 69 14.40 9.96 5.78
C GLN A 69 14.59 8.82 4.76
N VAL A 70 15.41 9.06 3.74
CA VAL A 70 15.74 8.04 2.74
C VAL A 70 16.77 7.07 3.32
N ASP A 71 16.36 5.82 3.52
CA ASP A 71 17.22 4.76 4.02
C ASP A 71 18.02 4.10 2.87
N ARG A 72 17.36 3.81 1.74
CA ARG A 72 17.98 3.16 0.56
C ARG A 72 17.35 3.66 -0.73
N ARG A 73 18.10 3.57 -1.82
CA ARG A 73 17.63 3.82 -3.19
C ARG A 73 17.88 2.60 -4.04
N PHE A 74 17.16 2.47 -5.14
CA PHE A 74 17.36 1.37 -6.06
C PHE A 74 17.01 1.75 -7.51
N VAL A 75 17.54 0.98 -8.42
CA VAL A 75 17.09 0.89 -9.81
C VAL A 75 16.54 -0.52 -10.00
N VAL A 76 15.39 -0.65 -10.62
CA VAL A 76 14.82 -1.94 -10.98
C VAL A 76 14.62 -2.04 -12.49
N THR A 77 14.99 -3.18 -13.05
CA THR A 77 14.63 -3.56 -14.41
C THR A 77 13.63 -4.69 -14.32
N ILE A 78 12.48 -4.50 -14.96
CA ILE A 78 11.36 -5.46 -14.97
C ILE A 78 11.25 -6.01 -16.38
N LYS A 79 11.34 -7.34 -16.51
CA LYS A 79 11.00 -8.05 -17.74
C LYS A 79 9.64 -8.68 -17.55
N ALA A 80 8.65 -8.16 -18.27
CA ALA A 80 7.26 -8.54 -18.11
C ALA A 80 6.74 -9.22 -19.37
N SER A 81 5.90 -10.24 -19.18
CA SER A 81 5.23 -10.96 -20.27
C SER A 81 3.87 -11.49 -19.82
N TRP A 82 2.94 -11.63 -20.75
CA TRP A 82 1.61 -12.14 -20.53
C TRP A 82 1.28 -13.26 -21.50
N ASN A 83 0.55 -14.27 -20.99
CA ASN A 83 -0.09 -15.32 -21.77
C ASN A 83 -1.56 -15.37 -21.34
N GLY A 84 -2.44 -14.78 -22.14
CA GLY A 84 -3.84 -14.63 -21.78
C GLY A 84 -4.04 -13.82 -20.50
N ASP A 85 -4.54 -14.48 -19.46
CA ASP A 85 -4.78 -13.85 -18.14
C ASP A 85 -3.64 -14.02 -17.16
N GLU A 86 -2.59 -14.73 -17.52
CA GLU A 86 -1.44 -15.00 -16.67
C GLU A 86 -0.23 -14.16 -17.07
N GLY A 87 0.35 -13.44 -16.12
CA GLY A 87 1.50 -12.57 -16.31
C GLY A 87 2.68 -12.94 -15.41
N VAL A 88 3.87 -12.65 -15.90
CA VAL A 88 5.11 -12.75 -15.12
C VAL A 88 5.84 -11.42 -15.19
N LEU A 89 6.22 -10.88 -14.03
CA LEU A 89 7.11 -9.74 -13.92
C LEU A 89 8.38 -10.20 -13.21
N ASP A 90 9.49 -10.22 -13.93
CA ASP A 90 10.81 -10.59 -13.42
C ASP A 90 11.59 -9.30 -13.11
N GLU A 91 11.67 -8.98 -11.83
CA GLU A 91 12.25 -7.74 -11.31
C GLU A 91 13.68 -7.98 -10.84
N SER A 92 14.62 -7.23 -11.41
CA SER A 92 16.04 -7.21 -11.01
C SER A 92 16.37 -5.85 -10.40
N PHE A 93 16.68 -5.85 -9.10
CA PHE A 93 17.01 -4.64 -8.33
C PHE A 93 18.52 -4.50 -8.17
N VAL A 94 18.98 -3.26 -8.31
CA VAL A 94 20.33 -2.83 -7.93
C VAL A 94 20.17 -1.75 -6.85
N TRP A 95 20.55 -2.07 -5.63
CA TRP A 95 20.45 -1.20 -4.49
C TRP A 95 21.64 -0.25 -4.35
N SER A 96 21.46 0.88 -3.69
CA SER A 96 22.50 1.91 -3.50
C SER A 96 23.70 1.46 -2.65
N ASP A 97 23.58 0.38 -1.91
CA ASP A 97 24.65 -0.27 -1.14
C ASP A 97 25.33 -1.42 -1.90
N GLY A 98 24.94 -1.63 -3.17
CA GLY A 98 25.50 -2.67 -4.04
C GLY A 98 24.80 -4.02 -3.95
N GLU A 99 23.81 -4.18 -3.07
CA GLU A 99 23.03 -5.42 -3.01
C GLU A 99 22.28 -5.63 -4.34
N LEU A 100 22.24 -6.87 -4.79
CA LEU A 100 21.44 -7.33 -5.92
C LEU A 100 20.29 -8.17 -5.39
N GLN A 101 19.06 -7.86 -5.80
CA GLN A 101 17.87 -8.60 -5.43
C GLN A 101 17.06 -8.94 -6.67
N ARG A 102 16.42 -10.09 -6.67
CA ARG A 102 15.46 -10.48 -7.69
C ARG A 102 14.14 -10.84 -7.05
N ARG A 103 13.03 -10.41 -7.66
CA ARG A 103 11.67 -10.83 -7.32
C ARG A 103 10.93 -11.20 -8.58
N VAL A 104 10.21 -12.31 -8.55
CA VAL A 104 9.37 -12.73 -9.68
C VAL A 104 7.93 -12.77 -9.22
N TRP A 105 7.14 -11.84 -9.74
CA TRP A 105 5.70 -11.87 -9.59
C TRP A 105 5.07 -12.79 -10.62
N LYS A 106 4.14 -13.62 -10.16
CA LYS A 106 3.19 -14.33 -11.01
C LYS A 106 1.83 -13.69 -10.80
N LEU A 107 1.29 -13.11 -11.86
CA LEU A 107 0.03 -12.36 -11.84
C LEU A 107 -1.07 -13.15 -12.55
N LYS A 108 -2.31 -12.94 -12.13
CA LYS A 108 -3.48 -13.48 -12.81
C LYS A 108 -4.61 -12.45 -12.82
N ALA A 109 -5.17 -12.17 -13.99
CA ALA A 109 -6.41 -11.43 -14.12
C ALA A 109 -7.57 -12.32 -13.65
N VAL A 110 -8.37 -11.83 -12.70
CA VAL A 110 -9.51 -12.57 -12.12
C VAL A 110 -10.84 -11.84 -12.33
N GLY A 111 -10.82 -10.80 -13.14
CA GLY A 111 -11.96 -9.98 -13.54
C GLY A 111 -11.52 -8.79 -14.38
N PRO A 112 -12.44 -7.95 -14.85
CA PRO A 112 -12.10 -6.84 -15.76
C PRO A 112 -11.04 -5.88 -15.22
N ASN A 113 -11.06 -5.62 -13.92
CA ASN A 113 -10.15 -4.66 -13.25
C ASN A 113 -9.54 -5.27 -11.98
N ARG A 114 -9.52 -6.59 -11.86
CA ARG A 114 -9.01 -7.28 -10.67
C ARG A 114 -7.92 -8.27 -11.03
N TYR A 115 -6.87 -8.22 -10.24
CA TYR A 115 -5.70 -9.07 -10.39
C TYR A 115 -5.34 -9.68 -9.04
N ILE A 116 -4.78 -10.87 -9.08
CA ILE A 116 -4.07 -11.47 -7.94
C ILE A 116 -2.62 -11.70 -8.34
N GLY A 117 -1.73 -11.71 -7.36
CA GLY A 117 -0.32 -11.97 -7.60
C GLY A 117 0.32 -12.72 -6.45
N THR A 118 1.37 -13.47 -6.78
CA THR A 118 2.22 -14.16 -5.82
C THR A 118 3.68 -13.90 -6.14
N ALA A 119 4.53 -13.85 -5.11
CA ALA A 119 5.98 -13.88 -5.22
C ALA A 119 6.55 -14.67 -4.04
N GLU A 120 7.83 -15.05 -4.09
CA GLU A 120 8.46 -15.91 -3.07
C GLU A 120 8.41 -15.27 -1.67
N ASP A 121 8.60 -13.94 -1.60
CA ASP A 121 8.61 -13.15 -0.37
C ASP A 121 7.23 -12.58 0.02
N VAL A 122 6.17 -12.88 -0.75
CA VAL A 122 4.79 -12.48 -0.47
C VAL A 122 4.07 -13.55 0.35
N GLU A 123 3.42 -13.13 1.42
CA GLU A 123 2.57 -13.99 2.24
C GLU A 123 1.19 -14.12 1.58
N GLY A 124 0.80 -15.36 1.23
CA GLY A 124 -0.45 -15.62 0.55
C GLY A 124 -0.52 -15.00 -0.84
N GLN A 125 -1.51 -14.14 -1.09
CA GLN A 125 -1.73 -13.50 -2.37
C GLN A 125 -1.82 -11.98 -2.22
N ALA A 126 -1.24 -11.27 -3.16
CA ALA A 126 -1.50 -9.85 -3.38
C ALA A 126 -2.81 -9.67 -4.15
N ILE A 127 -3.52 -8.56 -3.88
CA ILE A 127 -4.78 -8.19 -4.53
C ILE A 127 -4.63 -6.84 -5.19
N GLY A 128 -4.93 -6.77 -6.50
CA GLY A 128 -4.90 -5.57 -7.30
C GLY A 128 -6.28 -5.16 -7.79
N GLU A 129 -6.57 -3.87 -7.72
CA GLU A 129 -7.80 -3.27 -8.22
C GLU A 129 -7.46 -2.04 -9.05
N ILE A 130 -7.93 -2.01 -10.31
CA ILE A 130 -7.73 -0.90 -11.23
C ILE A 130 -9.00 -0.06 -11.30
N SER A 131 -8.81 1.26 -11.31
CA SER A 131 -9.89 2.21 -11.59
C SER A 131 -9.32 3.43 -12.31
N GLY A 132 -9.80 3.69 -13.53
CA GLY A 132 -9.26 4.72 -14.40
C GLY A 132 -7.76 4.55 -14.63
N ASN A 133 -6.95 5.52 -14.23
CA ASN A 133 -5.49 5.50 -14.36
C ASN A 133 -4.76 4.93 -13.13
N ALA A 134 -5.48 4.45 -12.12
CA ALA A 134 -4.92 3.99 -10.86
C ALA A 134 -5.01 2.48 -10.70
N LEU A 135 -3.93 1.87 -10.16
CA LEU A 135 -3.91 0.52 -9.60
C LEU A 135 -3.62 0.64 -8.10
N ARG A 136 -4.44 0.01 -7.28
CA ARG A 136 -4.12 -0.25 -5.87
C ARG A 136 -3.74 -1.71 -5.71
N TRP A 137 -2.54 -1.96 -5.18
CA TRP A 137 -1.97 -3.28 -4.98
C TRP A 137 -1.72 -3.50 -3.48
N ARG A 138 -2.30 -4.51 -2.87
CA ARG A 138 -2.19 -4.80 -1.43
C ARG A 138 -1.60 -6.17 -1.21
N TYR A 139 -0.58 -6.24 -0.37
CA TYR A 139 0.13 -7.50 -0.07
C TYR A 139 0.91 -7.40 1.25
N THR A 140 1.29 -8.55 1.79
CA THR A 140 2.18 -8.65 2.94
C THR A 140 3.51 -9.25 2.49
N LEU A 141 4.63 -8.55 2.74
CA LEU A 141 5.97 -9.05 2.48
C LEU A 141 6.62 -9.63 3.73
N ARG A 142 7.36 -10.71 3.57
CA ARG A 142 8.35 -11.21 4.51
C ARG A 142 9.68 -10.51 4.24
N VAL A 143 10.06 -9.58 5.10
CA VAL A 143 11.27 -8.77 4.94
C VAL A 143 12.33 -9.25 5.93
N PRO A 144 13.58 -9.53 5.48
CA PRO A 144 14.67 -9.87 6.39
C PRO A 144 14.91 -8.74 7.40
N PHE A 145 15.03 -9.09 8.67
CA PHE A 145 15.29 -8.14 9.74
C PHE A 145 16.05 -8.79 10.91
N ARG A 146 17.29 -8.33 11.17
CA ARG A 146 18.13 -8.76 12.29
C ARG A 146 18.25 -10.28 12.44
N GLY A 147 18.51 -10.98 11.33
CA GLY A 147 18.64 -12.44 11.32
C GLY A 147 17.32 -13.23 11.34
N ASN A 148 16.19 -12.56 11.43
CA ASN A 148 14.84 -13.10 11.32
C ASN A 148 14.11 -12.47 10.12
N SER A 149 12.81 -12.73 10.01
CA SER A 149 11.93 -12.00 9.08
C SER A 149 10.80 -11.31 9.83
N ILE A 150 10.37 -10.17 9.30
CA ILE A 150 9.16 -9.48 9.75
C ILE A 150 8.17 -9.39 8.60
N HIS A 151 6.89 -9.46 8.93
CA HIS A 151 5.81 -9.27 7.97
C HIS A 151 5.41 -7.80 7.97
N LEU A 152 5.42 -7.18 6.80
CA LEU A 152 5.01 -5.79 6.59
C LEU A 152 3.85 -5.76 5.57
N ASP A 153 2.78 -5.05 5.94
CA ASP A 153 1.62 -4.86 5.09
C ASP A 153 1.84 -3.65 4.18
N PHE A 154 1.69 -3.85 2.88
CA PHE A 154 1.86 -2.84 1.85
C PHE A 154 0.51 -2.41 1.28
N ASP A 155 0.28 -1.11 1.23
CA ASP A 155 -0.77 -0.44 0.47
C ASP A 155 -0.10 0.39 -0.63
N ASP A 156 -0.07 -0.17 -1.81
CA ASP A 156 0.74 0.25 -2.93
C ASP A 156 -0.14 0.84 -4.02
N TRP A 157 0.10 2.10 -4.35
CA TRP A 157 -0.64 2.85 -5.35
C TRP A 157 0.24 3.19 -6.53
N MET A 158 -0.23 2.84 -7.72
CA MET A 158 0.40 3.16 -8.99
C MET A 158 -0.54 4.04 -9.79
N ILE A 159 -0.04 5.18 -10.28
CA ILE A 159 -0.82 6.14 -11.07
C ILE A 159 -0.15 6.29 -12.42
N LEU A 160 -0.86 5.90 -13.47
CA LEU A 160 -0.41 6.12 -14.84
C LEU A 160 -0.52 7.61 -15.18
N ILE A 161 0.60 8.22 -15.55
CA ILE A 161 0.67 9.65 -15.86
C ILE A 161 0.44 9.88 -17.36
N ASP A 162 1.13 9.09 -18.18
CA ASP A 162 1.01 9.06 -19.64
C ASP A 162 1.26 7.62 -20.14
N ASP A 163 1.43 7.40 -21.43
CA ASP A 163 1.67 6.08 -22.02
C ASP A 163 3.01 5.44 -21.63
N ARG A 164 3.92 6.21 -21.04
CA ARG A 164 5.28 5.79 -20.67
C ARG A 164 5.56 5.79 -19.18
N VAL A 165 5.04 6.78 -18.45
CA VAL A 165 5.41 7.04 -17.06
C VAL A 165 4.30 6.63 -16.10
N MET A 166 4.67 5.87 -15.10
CA MET A 166 3.82 5.50 -13.97
C MET A 166 4.51 5.87 -12.66
N LEU A 167 3.82 6.60 -11.81
CA LEU A 167 4.28 6.92 -10.46
C LEU A 167 3.71 5.92 -9.46
N ASN A 168 4.55 5.51 -8.53
CA ASN A 168 4.20 4.53 -7.52
C ASN A 168 4.55 5.05 -6.12
N ARG A 169 3.65 4.80 -5.19
CA ARG A 169 3.84 5.04 -3.77
C ARG A 169 3.26 3.90 -2.95
N ALA A 170 4.11 3.15 -2.29
CA ALA A 170 3.74 2.03 -1.43
C ALA A 170 4.00 2.38 0.03
N VAL A 171 2.96 2.54 0.83
CA VAL A 171 3.09 2.69 2.28
C VAL A 171 3.15 1.31 2.91
N PHE A 172 4.14 1.08 3.77
CA PHE A 172 4.23 -0.17 4.51
C PHE A 172 4.04 0.05 6.02
N SER A 173 3.35 -0.90 6.62
CA SER A 173 2.93 -0.85 8.02
C SER A 173 3.13 -2.21 8.72
N LYS A 174 3.16 -2.16 10.04
CA LYS A 174 3.12 -3.35 10.90
C LYS A 174 2.10 -3.11 12.00
N TRP A 175 1.13 -4.05 12.14
CA TRP A 175 0.03 -3.92 13.11
C TRP A 175 -0.74 -2.59 12.97
N GLY A 176 -0.91 -2.12 11.73
CA GLY A 176 -1.57 -0.85 11.44
C GLY A 176 -0.71 0.41 11.68
N ILE A 177 0.51 0.28 12.21
CA ILE A 177 1.43 1.41 12.43
C ILE A 177 2.30 1.58 11.19
N ARG A 178 2.28 2.79 10.58
CA ARG A 178 3.14 3.12 9.45
C ARG A 178 4.61 3.03 9.84
N MET A 179 5.37 2.24 9.09
CA MET A 179 6.81 2.04 9.28
C MET A 179 7.64 2.83 8.27
N GLY A 180 7.09 3.07 7.08
CA GLY A 180 7.75 3.82 6.02
C GLY A 180 6.96 3.78 4.72
N GLU A 181 7.63 4.15 3.64
CA GLU A 181 7.09 4.08 2.29
C GLU A 181 8.17 3.85 1.25
N VAL A 182 7.76 3.35 0.11
CA VAL A 182 8.54 3.31 -1.12
C VAL A 182 7.94 4.30 -2.10
N THR A 183 8.77 5.16 -2.67
CA THR A 183 8.40 5.99 -3.81
C THR A 183 9.20 5.51 -5.01
N LEU A 184 8.52 5.32 -6.14
CA LEU A 184 9.10 4.72 -7.33
C LEU A 184 8.47 5.36 -8.57
N SER A 185 9.29 5.62 -9.59
CA SER A 185 8.84 5.99 -10.93
C SER A 185 9.21 4.88 -11.90
N PHE A 186 8.23 4.39 -12.66
CA PHE A 186 8.47 3.48 -13.77
C PHE A 186 8.47 4.24 -15.09
N SER A 187 9.28 3.77 -16.04
CA SER A 187 9.26 4.22 -17.43
C SER A 187 9.41 3.04 -18.38
N LYS A 188 8.65 3.10 -19.43
CA LYS A 188 8.64 2.21 -20.58
C LYS A 188 9.53 2.76 -21.71
#